data_5f2be0c6635f3513d89ff35a647f13ce
#
_entry.id   5f2be0c6635f3513d89ff35a647f13ce
#
_cell.length_a   1.000
_cell.length_b   1.000
_cell.length_c   1.000
_cell.angle_alpha   90.00
_cell.angle_beta   90.00
_cell.angle_gamma   90.00
#
_symmetry.space_group_name_H-M   'P 1'
#
loop_
_entity.id
_entity.type
_entity.pdbx_description
1 polymer ?
#
loop_
_entity_poly.entity_id
_entity_poly.type
_entity_poly.pdbx_seq_one_letter_code
_entity_poly.pdbx_strand_id
1 'polypeptide(L)'
;TLHVISTELAIGAYATAGVAFLLAGLASHGLFGLRRHLRTADLAAHFALTFGLLAMPFAMATGISSSPGEGVDHPLLINKMLLGSAAIGLALGVLLTRRRLGAQVWDDAWGRRWQSLGGLVAVGLVIITASMGGTYTRGESLLDVLSLPYDQVPLMPMWLSLTVLILAVVNL
;
A
#
# COMPACT_ATOMS: atom_id res chain seq x y z
N THR A 1 -14.64 -15.40 8.50
CA THR A 1 -14.14 -14.71 9.73
C THR A 1 -12.63 -14.45 9.66
N LEU A 2 -11.80 -15.45 9.30
CA LEU A 2 -10.34 -15.30 9.27
C LEU A 2 -9.87 -14.27 8.25
N HIS A 3 -10.48 -14.24 7.06
CA HIS A 3 -10.18 -13.26 6.03
C HIS A 3 -10.45 -11.82 6.50
N VAL A 4 -11.56 -11.59 7.18
CA VAL A 4 -11.91 -10.26 7.70
C VAL A 4 -10.85 -9.79 8.69
N ILE A 5 -10.50 -10.63 9.67
CA ILE A 5 -9.49 -10.28 10.69
C ILE A 5 -8.13 -9.94 10.04
N SER A 6 -7.65 -10.79 9.12
CA SER A 6 -6.36 -10.56 8.45
C SER A 6 -6.37 -9.30 7.58
N THR A 7 -7.49 -8.99 6.94
CA THR A 7 -7.66 -7.79 6.11
C THR A 7 -7.70 -6.54 6.97
N GLU A 8 -8.47 -6.52 8.05
CA GLU A 8 -8.56 -5.39 8.98
C GLU A 8 -7.20 -5.08 9.62
N LEU A 9 -6.46 -6.13 9.98
CA LEU A 9 -5.11 -5.99 10.53
C LEU A 9 -4.15 -5.35 9.53
N ALA A 10 -4.17 -5.80 8.28
CA ALA A 10 -3.35 -5.23 7.22
C ALA A 10 -3.73 -3.77 6.94
N ILE A 11 -5.03 -3.47 6.77
CA ILE A 11 -5.53 -2.12 6.49
C ILE A 11 -5.19 -1.16 7.63
N GLY A 12 -5.41 -1.56 8.89
CA GLY A 12 -5.09 -0.74 10.06
C GLY A 12 -3.60 -0.40 10.15
N ALA A 13 -2.74 -1.38 9.86
CA ALA A 13 -1.30 -1.17 9.83
C ALA A 13 -0.88 -0.20 8.71
N TYR A 14 -1.38 -0.39 7.48
CA TYR A 14 -1.09 0.52 6.37
C TYR A 14 -1.65 1.93 6.60
N ALA A 15 -2.86 2.06 7.14
CA ALA A 15 -3.42 3.37 7.49
C ALA A 15 -2.56 4.10 8.52
N THR A 16 -2.08 3.40 9.55
CA THR A 16 -1.15 3.93 10.54
C THR A 16 0.17 4.35 9.89
N ALA A 17 0.71 3.52 8.99
CA ALA A 17 1.90 3.85 8.22
C ALA A 17 1.70 5.11 7.39
N GLY A 18 0.54 5.27 6.74
CA GLY A 18 0.19 6.45 5.94
C GLY A 18 0.25 7.75 6.73
N VAL A 19 -0.40 7.77 7.89
CA VAL A 19 -0.35 8.93 8.79
C VAL A 19 1.08 9.22 9.23
N ALA A 20 1.84 8.19 9.57
CA ALA A 20 3.22 8.34 10.02
C ALA A 20 4.15 8.81 8.88
N PHE A 21 3.99 8.33 7.62
CA PHE A 21 4.74 8.84 6.46
C PHE A 21 4.39 10.29 6.15
N LEU A 22 3.12 10.68 6.25
CA LEU A 22 2.71 12.08 6.09
C LEU A 22 3.40 12.96 7.14
N LEU A 23 3.35 12.55 8.41
CA LEU A 23 4.02 13.29 9.49
C LEU A 23 5.53 13.34 9.30
N ALA A 24 6.18 12.24 8.91
CA ALA A 24 7.61 12.21 8.64
C ALA A 24 7.98 13.11 7.46
N GLY A 25 7.19 13.12 6.40
CA GLY A 25 7.35 14.02 5.26
C GLY A 25 7.27 15.49 5.69
N LEU A 26 6.22 15.89 6.40
CA LEU A 26 6.06 17.25 6.93
C LEU A 26 7.21 17.65 7.89
N ALA A 27 7.58 16.72 8.76
CA ALA A 27 8.68 16.92 9.72
C ALA A 27 10.04 17.09 9.02
N SER A 28 10.30 16.33 7.95
CA SER A 28 11.55 16.42 7.19
C SER A 28 11.71 17.77 6.48
N HIS A 29 10.61 18.42 6.15
CA HIS A 29 10.60 19.79 5.62
C HIS A 29 10.59 20.88 6.72
N GLY A 30 10.59 20.49 7.97
CA GLY A 30 10.56 21.43 9.11
C GLY A 30 9.23 22.17 9.29
N LEU A 31 8.15 21.71 8.61
CA LEU A 31 6.84 22.35 8.65
C LEU A 31 6.21 22.20 10.05
N PHE A 32 5.49 23.23 10.48
CA PHE A 32 4.75 23.25 11.76
C PHE A 32 5.59 22.93 13.01
N GLY A 33 6.92 23.12 12.97
CA GLY A 33 7.80 22.78 14.10
C GLY A 33 7.93 21.26 14.36
N LEU A 34 7.50 20.42 13.42
CA LEU A 34 7.47 18.96 13.56
C LEU A 34 8.84 18.29 13.47
N ARG A 35 9.91 19.02 13.12
CA ARG A 35 11.26 18.44 12.91
C ARG A 35 11.73 17.59 14.10
N ARG A 36 11.39 17.98 15.33
CA ARG A 36 11.70 17.22 16.56
C ARG A 36 11.06 15.83 16.61
N HIS A 37 9.98 15.60 15.85
CA HIS A 37 9.23 14.35 15.81
C HIS A 37 9.58 13.48 14.61
N LEU A 38 10.51 13.92 13.72
CA LEU A 38 10.89 13.18 12.52
C LEU A 38 11.29 11.73 12.81
N ARG A 39 12.15 11.52 13.81
CA ARG A 39 12.62 10.18 14.19
C ARG A 39 11.47 9.28 14.66
N THR A 40 10.56 9.81 15.46
CA THR A 40 9.41 9.04 15.96
C THR A 40 8.47 8.68 14.82
N ALA A 41 8.18 9.64 13.94
CA ALA A 41 7.32 9.42 12.77
C ALA A 41 7.96 8.41 11.78
N ASP A 42 9.27 8.51 11.52
CA ASP A 42 10.05 7.58 10.73
C ASP A 42 9.95 6.13 11.27
N LEU A 43 10.21 5.95 12.56
CA LEU A 43 10.13 4.63 13.18
C LEU A 43 8.71 4.07 13.14
N ALA A 44 7.71 4.89 13.46
CA ALA A 44 6.31 4.47 13.43
C ALA A 44 5.87 4.08 12.01
N ALA A 45 6.26 4.87 10.98
CA ALA A 45 5.94 4.60 9.59
C ALA A 45 6.49 3.25 9.13
N HIS A 46 7.78 3.00 9.38
CA HIS A 46 8.42 1.78 8.93
C HIS A 46 8.03 0.55 9.75
N PHE A 47 7.78 0.71 11.04
CA PHE A 47 7.25 -0.38 11.86
C PHE A 47 5.86 -0.80 11.40
N ALA A 48 4.94 0.17 11.24
CA ALA A 48 3.58 -0.11 10.79
C ALA A 48 3.56 -0.67 9.36
N LEU A 49 4.39 -0.13 8.45
CA LEU A 49 4.52 -0.65 7.08
C LEU A 49 5.05 -2.09 7.07
N THR A 50 6.04 -2.42 7.90
CA THR A 50 6.58 -3.78 8.01
C THR A 50 5.51 -4.74 8.52
N PHE A 51 4.78 -4.34 9.55
CA PHE A 51 3.70 -5.15 10.09
C PHE A 51 2.59 -5.38 9.07
N GLY A 52 2.16 -4.33 8.36
CA GLY A 52 1.19 -4.42 7.28
C GLY A 52 1.66 -5.32 6.14
N LEU A 53 2.93 -5.20 5.74
CA LEU A 53 3.53 -6.04 4.71
C LEU A 53 3.54 -7.53 5.09
N LEU A 54 3.79 -7.85 6.36
CA LEU A 54 3.72 -9.23 6.85
C LEU A 54 2.28 -9.76 6.92
N ALA A 55 1.31 -8.90 7.19
CA ALA A 55 -0.12 -9.27 7.24
C ALA A 55 -0.73 -9.48 5.84
N MET A 56 -0.22 -8.78 4.80
CA MET A 56 -0.78 -8.84 3.44
C MET A 56 -0.83 -10.25 2.82
N PRO A 57 0.22 -11.11 2.88
CA PRO A 57 0.14 -12.46 2.34
C PRO A 57 -0.97 -13.31 2.97
N PHE A 58 -1.20 -13.14 4.28
CA PHE A 58 -2.30 -13.82 4.97
C PHE A 58 -3.66 -13.31 4.52
N ALA A 59 -3.81 -12.00 4.34
CA ALA A 59 -5.03 -11.41 3.81
C ALA A 59 -5.30 -11.89 2.38
N MET A 60 -4.27 -11.99 1.53
CA MET A 60 -4.38 -12.50 0.16
C MET A 60 -4.75 -13.98 0.15
N ALA A 61 -4.04 -14.83 0.89
CA ALA A 61 -4.30 -16.27 0.94
C ALA A 61 -5.71 -16.58 1.44
N THR A 62 -6.14 -15.91 2.52
CA THR A 62 -7.49 -16.08 3.05
C THR A 62 -8.56 -15.50 2.12
N GLY A 63 -8.25 -14.45 1.35
CA GLY A 63 -9.14 -13.89 0.33
C GLY A 63 -9.38 -14.86 -0.82
N ILE A 64 -8.31 -15.47 -1.35
CA ILE A 64 -8.41 -16.49 -2.39
C ILE A 64 -9.24 -17.68 -1.91
N SER A 65 -9.00 -18.14 -0.67
CA SER A 65 -9.75 -19.26 -0.09
C SER A 65 -11.23 -18.95 0.14
N SER A 66 -11.60 -17.69 0.31
CA SER A 66 -13.00 -17.28 0.53
C SER A 66 -13.78 -16.97 -0.76
N SER A 67 -13.12 -16.98 -1.91
CA SER A 67 -13.73 -16.74 -3.24
C SER A 67 -13.36 -17.86 -4.21
N PRO A 68 -13.70 -19.12 -3.91
CA PRO A 68 -13.32 -20.25 -4.74
C PRO A 68 -13.98 -20.18 -6.13
N GLY A 69 -13.16 -20.26 -7.17
CA GLY A 69 -13.61 -20.35 -8.57
C GLY A 69 -13.85 -19.03 -9.29
N GLU A 70 -13.90 -17.90 -8.60
CA GLU A 70 -14.19 -16.59 -9.23
C GLU A 70 -12.97 -15.67 -9.37
N GLY A 71 -11.88 -15.97 -8.66
CA GLY A 71 -10.76 -15.03 -8.51
C GLY A 71 -10.05 -14.64 -9.81
N VAL A 72 -10.03 -15.52 -10.82
CA VAL A 72 -9.38 -15.26 -12.12
C VAL A 72 -10.34 -14.81 -13.22
N ASP A 73 -11.65 -14.90 -12.98
CA ASP A 73 -12.67 -14.56 -13.96
C ASP A 73 -13.39 -13.24 -13.65
N HIS A 74 -13.29 -12.77 -12.40
CA HIS A 74 -13.95 -11.54 -11.98
C HIS A 74 -12.99 -10.33 -12.09
N PRO A 75 -13.27 -9.33 -12.95
CA PRO A 75 -12.36 -8.20 -13.21
C PRO A 75 -11.93 -7.45 -11.94
N LEU A 76 -12.86 -7.27 -11.01
CA LEU A 76 -12.60 -6.58 -9.74
C LEU A 76 -11.58 -7.34 -8.87
N LEU A 77 -11.67 -8.67 -8.82
CA LEU A 77 -10.73 -9.51 -8.06
C LEU A 77 -9.36 -9.55 -8.70
N ILE A 78 -9.28 -9.59 -10.04
CA ILE A 78 -8.01 -9.51 -10.78
C ILE A 78 -7.31 -8.18 -10.48
N ASN A 79 -8.02 -7.06 -10.58
CA ASN A 79 -7.47 -5.74 -10.26
C ASN A 79 -7.04 -5.64 -8.80
N LYS A 80 -7.82 -6.21 -7.88
CA LYS A 80 -7.46 -6.31 -6.46
C LYS A 80 -6.15 -7.06 -6.24
N MET A 81 -5.93 -8.19 -6.91
CA MET A 81 -4.68 -8.95 -6.82
C MET A 81 -3.51 -8.13 -7.38
N LEU A 82 -3.70 -7.47 -8.51
CA LEU A 82 -2.67 -6.66 -9.16
C LEU A 82 -2.25 -5.49 -8.27
N LEU A 83 -3.22 -4.71 -7.76
CA LEU A 83 -2.94 -3.56 -6.88
C LEU A 83 -2.35 -3.99 -5.54
N GLY A 84 -2.80 -5.11 -4.98
CA GLY A 84 -2.23 -5.69 -3.76
C GLY A 84 -0.78 -6.10 -3.96
N SER A 85 -0.45 -6.75 -5.08
CA SER A 85 0.93 -7.12 -5.44
C SER A 85 1.82 -5.90 -5.65
N ALA A 86 1.30 -4.86 -6.33
CA ALA A 86 2.00 -3.60 -6.51
C ALA A 86 2.27 -2.89 -5.17
N ALA A 87 1.30 -2.90 -4.25
CA ALA A 87 1.47 -2.35 -2.91
C ALA A 87 2.57 -3.07 -2.12
N ILE A 88 2.64 -4.40 -2.21
CA ILE A 88 3.70 -5.22 -1.59
C ILE A 88 5.07 -4.82 -2.16
N GLY A 89 5.19 -4.76 -3.49
CA GLY A 89 6.45 -4.40 -4.14
C GLY A 89 6.93 -3.00 -3.74
N LEU A 90 6.02 -2.03 -3.71
CA LEU A 90 6.33 -0.65 -3.33
C LEU A 90 6.70 -0.54 -1.85
N ALA A 91 5.98 -1.22 -0.96
CA ALA A 91 6.29 -1.28 0.47
C ALA A 91 7.69 -1.88 0.71
N LEU A 92 8.02 -2.98 0.03
CA LEU A 92 9.37 -3.57 0.06
C LEU A 92 10.43 -2.57 -0.41
N GLY A 93 10.19 -1.86 -1.52
CA GLY A 93 11.12 -0.84 -2.03
C GLY A 93 11.38 0.27 -1.00
N VAL A 94 10.33 0.77 -0.35
CA VAL A 94 10.42 1.79 0.71
C VAL A 94 11.24 1.26 1.89
N LEU A 95 10.94 0.06 2.38
CA LEU A 95 11.65 -0.56 3.51
C LEU A 95 13.12 -0.85 3.19
N LEU A 96 13.42 -1.39 2.01
CA LEU A 96 14.80 -1.69 1.59
C LEU A 96 15.62 -0.41 1.45
N THR A 97 15.04 0.64 0.88
CA THR A 97 15.72 1.95 0.78
C THR A 97 16.05 2.49 2.17
N ARG A 98 15.09 2.44 3.10
CA ARG A 98 15.31 2.86 4.48
C ARG A 98 16.35 2.01 5.19
N ARG A 99 16.36 0.69 4.94
CA ARG A 99 17.35 -0.23 5.51
C ARG A 99 18.76 0.07 4.99
N ARG A 100 18.91 0.37 3.70
CA ARG A 100 20.22 0.65 3.06
C ARG A 100 20.80 2.01 3.47
N LEU A 101 19.96 3.05 3.50
CA LEU A 101 20.41 4.43 3.73
C LEU A 101 20.28 4.86 5.20
N GLY A 102 19.65 4.08 6.04
CA GLY A 102 19.43 4.46 7.43
C GLY A 102 18.54 5.71 7.55
N ALA A 103 18.65 6.42 8.68
CA ALA A 103 17.90 7.65 8.92
C ALA A 103 18.29 8.79 7.97
N GLN A 104 19.46 8.71 7.34
CA GLN A 104 19.96 9.70 6.38
C GLN A 104 19.08 9.81 5.11
N VAL A 105 18.20 8.82 4.87
CA VAL A 105 17.21 8.88 3.78
C VAL A 105 16.34 10.14 3.83
N TRP A 106 16.19 10.75 5.00
CA TRP A 106 15.42 11.98 5.18
C TRP A 106 16.24 13.26 4.96
N ASP A 107 17.55 13.17 4.90
CA ASP A 107 18.45 14.32 4.70
C ASP A 107 18.58 14.64 3.21
N ASP A 108 18.52 13.64 2.33
CA ASP A 108 18.54 13.80 0.89
C ASP A 108 17.16 14.10 0.31
N ALA A 109 17.09 14.99 -0.69
CA ALA A 109 15.84 15.40 -1.32
C ALA A 109 15.13 14.25 -2.06
N TRP A 110 15.90 13.38 -2.73
CA TRP A 110 15.35 12.22 -3.43
C TRP A 110 14.85 11.17 -2.44
N GLY A 111 15.65 10.87 -1.42
CA GLY A 111 15.28 9.94 -0.35
C GLY A 111 13.99 10.36 0.36
N ARG A 112 13.86 11.64 0.73
CA ARG A 112 12.63 12.19 1.32
C ARG A 112 11.41 11.99 0.42
N ARG A 113 11.53 12.34 -0.87
CA ARG A 113 10.42 12.17 -1.82
C ARG A 113 10.04 10.72 -1.96
N TRP A 114 11.03 9.84 -2.13
CA TRP A 114 10.79 8.41 -2.26
C TRP A 114 10.13 7.81 -1.02
N GLN A 115 10.60 8.15 0.18
CA GLN A 115 9.99 7.67 1.42
C GLN A 115 8.56 8.18 1.60
N SER A 116 8.34 9.49 1.43
CA SER A 116 7.02 10.09 1.62
C SER A 116 6.03 9.62 0.55
N LEU A 117 6.37 9.78 -0.73
CA LEU A 117 5.47 9.44 -1.83
C LEU A 117 5.30 7.93 -1.99
N GLY A 118 6.40 7.17 -1.93
CA GLY A 118 6.37 5.71 -2.05
C GLY A 118 5.56 5.08 -0.92
N GLY A 119 5.75 5.55 0.32
CA GLY A 119 4.97 5.12 1.47
C GLY A 119 3.48 5.45 1.33
N LEU A 120 3.14 6.69 0.97
CA LEU A 120 1.76 7.13 0.78
C LEU A 120 1.07 6.42 -0.39
N VAL A 121 1.76 6.19 -1.50
CA VAL A 121 1.21 5.46 -2.65
C VAL A 121 0.99 3.99 -2.28
N ALA A 122 1.91 3.34 -1.56
CA ALA A 122 1.71 1.97 -1.08
C ALA A 122 0.44 1.87 -0.22
N VAL A 123 0.23 2.82 0.69
CA VAL A 123 -0.98 2.91 1.52
C VAL A 123 -2.23 3.14 0.67
N GLY A 124 -2.19 4.06 -0.29
CA GLY A 124 -3.30 4.34 -1.20
C GLY A 124 -3.71 3.10 -1.99
N LEU A 125 -2.74 2.33 -2.51
CA LEU A 125 -3.00 1.08 -3.23
C LEU A 125 -3.69 0.04 -2.33
N VAL A 126 -3.30 -0.07 -1.06
CA VAL A 126 -3.97 -0.98 -0.10
C VAL A 126 -5.39 -0.52 0.20
N ILE A 127 -5.64 0.78 0.37
CA ILE A 127 -6.98 1.32 0.59
C ILE A 127 -7.88 1.03 -0.62
N ILE A 128 -7.40 1.25 -1.85
CA ILE A 128 -8.15 0.92 -3.07
C ILE A 128 -8.43 -0.58 -3.14
N THR A 129 -7.43 -1.42 -2.87
CA THR A 129 -7.56 -2.88 -2.85
C THR A 129 -8.61 -3.34 -1.83
N ALA A 130 -8.63 -2.72 -0.65
CA ALA A 130 -9.62 -3.01 0.39
C ALA A 130 -11.02 -2.57 -0.02
N SER A 131 -11.14 -1.40 -0.63
CA SER A 131 -12.41 -0.88 -1.16
C SER A 131 -13.01 -1.79 -2.22
N MET A 132 -12.21 -2.28 -3.16
CA MET A 132 -12.65 -3.28 -4.15
C MET A 132 -13.18 -4.56 -3.48
N GLY A 133 -12.55 -5.01 -2.38
CA GLY A 133 -13.04 -6.13 -1.60
C GLY A 133 -14.38 -5.85 -0.94
N GLY A 134 -14.59 -4.64 -0.43
CA GLY A 134 -15.86 -4.19 0.14
C GLY A 134 -16.97 -4.18 -0.90
N THR A 135 -16.73 -3.58 -2.07
CA THR A 135 -17.67 -3.57 -3.19
C THR A 135 -18.05 -4.99 -3.62
N TYR A 136 -17.07 -5.89 -3.76
CA TYR A 136 -17.33 -7.28 -4.15
C TYR A 136 -18.18 -8.04 -3.14
N THR A 137 -17.95 -7.84 -1.83
CA THR A 137 -18.60 -8.65 -0.78
C THR A 137 -19.88 -8.05 -0.23
N ARG A 138 -19.99 -6.71 -0.22
CA ARG A 138 -21.10 -5.98 0.43
C ARG A 138 -21.84 -5.04 -0.52
N GLY A 139 -21.33 -4.79 -1.72
CA GLY A 139 -21.86 -3.76 -2.62
C GLY A 139 -21.50 -2.33 -2.19
N GLU A 140 -20.72 -2.16 -1.12
CA GLU A 140 -20.35 -0.87 -0.55
C GLU A 140 -18.85 -0.79 -0.31
N SER A 141 -18.28 0.39 -0.45
CA SER A 141 -16.87 0.63 -0.16
C SER A 141 -16.60 1.96 0.52
N LEU A 142 -15.40 2.05 1.11
CA LEU A 142 -14.90 3.29 1.71
C LEU A 142 -14.80 4.43 0.67
N LEU A 143 -14.53 4.12 -0.59
CA LEU A 143 -14.37 5.11 -1.66
C LEU A 143 -15.70 5.61 -2.22
N ASP A 144 -16.84 5.01 -1.86
CA ASP A 144 -18.17 5.50 -2.26
C ASP A 144 -18.42 6.91 -1.71
N VAL A 145 -17.82 7.24 -0.57
CA VAL A 145 -17.83 8.59 -0.01
C VAL A 145 -17.22 9.63 -0.97
N LEU A 146 -16.27 9.17 -1.82
CA LEU A 146 -15.62 10.02 -2.81
C LEU A 146 -16.32 9.97 -4.18
N SER A 147 -17.40 9.19 -4.31
CA SER A 147 -18.16 8.98 -5.56
C SER A 147 -17.27 8.59 -6.74
N LEU A 148 -16.20 7.82 -6.49
CA LEU A 148 -15.29 7.35 -7.53
C LEU A 148 -15.88 6.11 -8.21
N PRO A 149 -16.04 6.11 -9.56
CA PRO A 149 -16.53 4.96 -10.31
C PRO A 149 -15.41 3.92 -10.44
N TYR A 150 -15.32 2.97 -9.51
CA TYR A 150 -14.32 1.88 -9.57
C TYR A 150 -14.95 0.48 -9.76
N ASP A 151 -16.25 0.39 -9.81
CA ASP A 151 -17.01 -0.78 -10.25
C ASP A 151 -16.75 -1.14 -11.72
N GLN A 152 -16.30 -0.17 -12.51
CA GLN A 152 -15.92 -0.31 -13.92
C GLN A 152 -14.40 -0.20 -14.13
N VAL A 153 -13.59 -0.62 -13.17
CA VAL A 153 -12.12 -0.52 -13.31
C VAL A 153 -11.66 -1.32 -14.52
N PRO A 154 -11.12 -0.67 -15.58
CA PRO A 154 -10.62 -1.39 -16.72
C PRO A 154 -9.43 -2.27 -16.30
N LEU A 155 -9.40 -3.50 -16.78
CA LEU A 155 -8.24 -4.35 -16.62
C LEU A 155 -7.02 -3.65 -17.21
N MET A 156 -5.91 -3.72 -16.48
CA MET A 156 -4.66 -3.17 -16.98
C MET A 156 -4.26 -3.90 -18.26
N PRO A 157 -4.00 -3.19 -19.37
CA PRO A 157 -3.56 -3.81 -20.60
C PRO A 157 -2.30 -4.64 -20.39
N MET A 158 -2.19 -5.78 -21.07
CA MET A 158 -1.05 -6.71 -20.93
C MET A 158 0.29 -6.00 -21.15
N TRP A 159 0.39 -5.11 -22.13
CA TRP A 159 1.62 -4.35 -22.41
C TRP A 159 2.04 -3.48 -21.21
N LEU A 160 1.09 -2.86 -20.51
CA LEU A 160 1.38 -2.05 -19.33
C LEU A 160 1.82 -2.92 -18.15
N SER A 161 1.18 -4.07 -17.94
CA SER A 161 1.57 -5.04 -16.91
C SER A 161 2.98 -5.57 -17.14
N LEU A 162 3.34 -5.90 -18.39
CA LEU A 162 4.68 -6.32 -18.76
C LEU A 162 5.71 -5.22 -18.58
N THR A 163 5.37 -3.98 -18.95
CA THR A 163 6.25 -2.83 -18.76
C THR A 163 6.54 -2.60 -17.27
N VAL A 164 5.52 -2.64 -16.43
CA VAL A 164 5.69 -2.49 -14.97
C VAL A 164 6.54 -3.63 -14.40
N LEU A 165 6.30 -4.86 -14.85
CA LEU A 165 7.10 -6.03 -14.44
C LEU A 165 8.58 -5.88 -14.83
N ILE A 166 8.85 -5.50 -16.08
CA ILE A 166 10.23 -5.28 -16.56
C ILE A 166 10.90 -4.18 -15.76
N LEU A 167 10.23 -3.04 -15.57
CA LEU A 167 10.77 -1.95 -14.77
C LEU A 167 11.02 -2.37 -13.31
N ALA A 168 10.15 -3.17 -12.72
CA ALA A 168 10.36 -3.70 -11.37
C ALA A 168 11.60 -4.60 -11.30
N VAL A 169 11.78 -5.50 -12.28
CA VAL A 169 12.93 -6.42 -12.33
C VAL A 169 14.25 -5.68 -12.59
N VAL A 170 14.24 -4.66 -13.46
CA VAL A 170 15.45 -3.87 -13.77
C VAL A 170 15.91 -3.00 -12.61
N ASN A 171 14.99 -2.63 -11.69
CA ASN A 171 15.31 -1.80 -10.52
C ASN A 171 15.60 -2.61 -9.24
N LEU A 172 15.62 -3.94 -9.32
CA LEU A 172 16.03 -4.83 -8.22
C LEU A 172 17.54 -5.04 -8.21
#